data_1b3d9cb2e1c25fb48e79bf7510ad50bd
#
_entry.id   1b3d9cb2e1c25fb48e79bf7510ad50bd
#
_cell.length_a   1.000
_cell.length_b   1.000
_cell.length_c   1.000
_cell.angle_alpha   90.00
_cell.angle_beta   90.00
_cell.angle_gamma   90.00
#
_symmetry.space_group_name_H-M   'P 1'
#
loop_
_entity.id
_entity.type
_entity.pdbx_description
1 polymer ?
#
loop_
_entity_poly.entity_id
_entity_poly.type
_entity_poly.pdbx_seq_one_letter_code
_entity_poly.pdbx_strand_id
1 'polypeptide(L)'
;MDLLAKTFQRSPGATTIQAMTTLDIVPYDPRWPLAFIEERDRIAVALGPLALRIAHHGSTSVVGLAAKPVIDIQVSVATLHPFDRYIALLAVLGYVHVPHQDDAVCPYFHKPKTWPHTHHVHLVVAGGDNELKTLAFRDFLRDHPEVAREYESLKRHLSSRYEAGLFASQQAYAEAKGSFIAAVTEQAVAQGYPRTATTP
;
A
#
# COMPACT_ATOMS: atom_id res chain seq x y z
N MET A 1 -46.36 -13.02 -56.31
CA MET A 1 -45.96 -13.90 -55.19
C MET A 1 -44.63 -13.39 -54.67
N ASP A 2 -44.72 -12.51 -53.67
CA ASP A 2 -43.60 -11.80 -53.12
C ASP A 2 -42.82 -12.67 -52.11
N LEU A 3 -41.54 -12.81 -52.34
CA LEU A 3 -40.60 -13.37 -51.38
C LEU A 3 -40.02 -12.24 -50.58
N LEU A 4 -40.45 -12.13 -49.31
CA LEU A 4 -39.97 -11.17 -48.32
C LEU A 4 -38.49 -11.46 -48.00
N ALA A 5 -37.63 -10.52 -48.36
CA ALA A 5 -36.24 -10.45 -47.94
C ALA A 5 -36.21 -10.02 -46.46
N LYS A 6 -35.82 -10.93 -45.53
CA LYS A 6 -35.52 -10.59 -44.16
C LYS A 6 -34.13 -9.96 -44.08
N THR A 7 -34.12 -8.66 -43.91
CA THR A 7 -32.90 -7.89 -43.60
C THR A 7 -32.49 -8.20 -42.19
N PHE A 8 -31.33 -8.84 -42.03
CA PHE A 8 -30.67 -9.11 -40.75
C PHE A 8 -29.95 -7.83 -40.32
N GLN A 9 -30.55 -7.06 -39.41
CA GLN A 9 -29.92 -5.92 -38.77
C GLN A 9 -28.87 -6.45 -37.79
N ARG A 10 -27.60 -6.26 -38.11
CA ARG A 10 -26.50 -6.41 -37.15
C ARG A 10 -26.58 -5.25 -36.14
N SER A 11 -26.86 -5.56 -34.89
CA SER A 11 -26.64 -4.62 -33.79
C SER A 11 -25.13 -4.36 -33.67
N PRO A 12 -24.70 -3.09 -33.56
CA PRO A 12 -23.31 -2.80 -33.29
C PRO A 12 -23.05 -3.20 -31.81
N GLY A 13 -22.24 -4.23 -31.62
CA GLY A 13 -21.70 -4.59 -30.32
C GLY A 13 -20.98 -3.39 -29.76
N ALA A 14 -21.51 -2.81 -28.70
CA ALA A 14 -20.82 -1.83 -27.90
C ALA A 14 -19.67 -2.57 -27.19
N THR A 15 -18.48 -2.51 -27.79
CA THR A 15 -17.24 -2.79 -27.06
C THR A 15 -17.10 -1.67 -26.05
N THR A 16 -17.55 -1.92 -24.83
CA THR A 16 -17.23 -1.05 -23.69
C THR A 16 -15.74 -1.13 -23.52
N ILE A 17 -15.01 -0.15 -24.07
CA ILE A 17 -13.62 0.10 -23.73
C ILE A 17 -13.66 0.47 -22.24
N GLN A 18 -13.35 -0.50 -21.39
CA GLN A 18 -13.16 -0.27 -19.97
C GLN A 18 -11.99 0.70 -19.87
N ALA A 19 -12.27 1.95 -19.50
CA ALA A 19 -11.24 2.97 -19.38
C ALA A 19 -10.18 2.42 -18.42
N MET A 20 -8.95 2.25 -18.91
CA MET A 20 -7.80 1.85 -18.08
C MET A 20 -7.64 2.94 -17.03
N THR A 21 -8.00 2.61 -15.78
CA THR A 21 -7.78 3.53 -14.66
C THR A 21 -6.30 3.46 -14.30
N THR A 22 -5.57 4.54 -14.59
CA THR A 22 -4.18 4.71 -14.17
C THR A 22 -4.08 4.77 -12.64
N LEU A 23 -2.88 4.51 -12.12
CA LEU A 23 -2.61 4.67 -10.69
C LEU A 23 -2.57 6.16 -10.35
N ASP A 24 -3.60 6.70 -9.73
CA ASP A 24 -3.68 8.12 -9.40
C ASP A 24 -2.71 8.48 -8.26
N ILE A 25 -1.76 9.38 -8.56
CA ILE A 25 -0.90 10.04 -7.58
C ILE A 25 -1.49 11.42 -7.31
N VAL A 26 -2.16 11.55 -6.18
CA VAL A 26 -2.83 12.79 -5.76
C VAL A 26 -1.92 13.63 -4.84
N PRO A 27 -2.13 14.96 -4.75
CA PRO A 27 -1.44 15.80 -3.76
C PRO A 27 -1.65 15.27 -2.33
N TYR A 28 -0.73 15.61 -1.43
CA TYR A 28 -0.86 15.26 -0.01
C TYR A 28 -2.20 15.74 0.57
N ASP A 29 -2.89 14.84 1.27
CA ASP A 29 -4.14 15.14 1.96
C ASP A 29 -3.89 15.17 3.48
N PRO A 30 -4.12 16.30 4.17
CA PRO A 30 -3.92 16.42 5.62
C PRO A 30 -4.87 15.52 6.45
N ARG A 31 -5.85 14.87 5.82
CA ARG A 31 -6.72 13.90 6.48
C ARG A 31 -6.09 12.51 6.62
N TRP A 32 -5.02 12.19 5.87
CA TRP A 32 -4.37 10.87 5.96
C TRP A 32 -3.87 10.50 7.36
N PRO A 33 -3.25 11.41 8.15
CA PRO A 33 -2.88 11.08 9.52
C PRO A 33 -4.08 10.72 10.41
N LEU A 34 -5.22 11.39 10.23
CA LEU A 34 -6.46 11.08 10.97
C LEU A 34 -7.02 9.72 10.55
N ALA A 35 -7.09 9.43 9.25
CA ALA A 35 -7.51 8.13 8.75
C ALA A 35 -6.62 6.99 9.29
N PHE A 36 -5.30 7.23 9.39
CA PHE A 36 -4.39 6.28 10.03
C PHE A 36 -4.74 6.08 11.51
N ILE A 37 -4.95 7.15 12.28
CA ILE A 37 -5.25 7.07 13.72
C ILE A 37 -6.53 6.25 13.95
N GLU A 38 -7.59 6.53 13.22
CA GLU A 38 -8.86 5.80 13.33
C GLU A 38 -8.68 4.30 13.04
N GLU A 39 -7.91 3.98 12.02
CA GLU A 39 -7.70 2.58 11.65
C GLU A 39 -6.69 1.88 12.57
N ARG A 40 -5.65 2.58 13.03
CA ARG A 40 -4.73 2.09 14.06
C ARG A 40 -5.50 1.62 15.29
N ASP A 41 -6.45 2.42 15.77
CA ASP A 41 -7.19 2.11 16.99
C ASP A 41 -8.10 0.88 16.80
N ARG A 42 -8.70 0.72 15.62
CA ARG A 42 -9.46 -0.49 15.25
C ARG A 42 -8.57 -1.73 15.23
N ILE A 43 -7.40 -1.64 14.61
CA ILE A 43 -6.43 -2.73 14.54
C ILE A 43 -5.91 -3.07 15.94
N ALA A 44 -5.63 -2.07 16.76
CA ALA A 44 -5.19 -2.27 18.14
C ALA A 44 -6.23 -3.04 18.96
N VAL A 45 -7.51 -2.71 18.82
CA VAL A 45 -8.60 -3.45 19.47
C VAL A 45 -8.69 -4.90 18.96
N ALA A 46 -8.63 -5.09 17.63
CA ALA A 46 -8.79 -6.42 17.05
C ALA A 46 -7.63 -7.38 17.37
N LEU A 47 -6.39 -6.88 17.35
CA LEU A 47 -5.20 -7.69 17.60
C LEU A 47 -4.84 -7.75 19.08
N GLY A 48 -5.30 -6.80 19.91
CA GLY A 48 -4.98 -6.73 21.33
C GLY A 48 -3.46 -6.77 21.58
N PRO A 49 -3.00 -7.60 22.54
CA PRO A 49 -1.58 -7.67 22.89
C PRO A 49 -0.67 -8.28 21.81
N LEU A 50 -1.23 -8.76 20.69
CA LEU A 50 -0.43 -9.24 19.57
C LEU A 50 0.23 -8.11 18.79
N ALA A 51 -0.41 -6.94 18.74
CA ALA A 51 0.15 -5.75 18.10
C ALA A 51 1.08 -5.02 19.10
N LEU A 52 2.39 -5.21 18.94
CA LEU A 52 3.39 -4.54 19.80
C LEU A 52 3.60 -3.08 19.39
N ARG A 53 3.45 -2.79 18.08
CA ARG A 53 3.53 -1.44 17.52
C ARG A 53 2.66 -1.38 16.28
N ILE A 54 1.98 -0.26 16.07
CA ILE A 54 1.25 0.04 14.85
C ILE A 54 1.75 1.39 14.34
N ALA A 55 2.30 1.41 13.13
CA ALA A 55 2.95 2.60 12.57
C ALA A 55 2.36 2.97 11.21
N HIS A 56 2.12 4.27 10.99
CA HIS A 56 1.85 4.82 9.67
C HIS A 56 3.15 4.81 8.87
N HIS A 57 3.18 4.11 7.77
CA HIS A 57 4.30 4.09 6.84
C HIS A 57 3.87 4.40 5.41
N GLY A 58 4.73 4.17 4.43
CA GLY A 58 4.42 4.52 3.05
C GLY A 58 4.32 6.03 2.79
N SER A 59 3.99 6.38 1.57
CA SER A 59 4.02 7.79 1.11
C SER A 59 3.02 8.70 1.80
N THR A 60 1.85 8.18 2.20
CA THR A 60 0.80 8.96 2.89
C THR A 60 1.20 9.37 4.31
N SER A 61 2.25 8.76 4.86
CA SER A 61 2.81 9.10 6.17
C SER A 61 3.81 10.25 6.14
N VAL A 62 4.21 10.73 4.94
CA VAL A 62 5.18 11.82 4.76
C VAL A 62 4.44 13.09 4.38
N VAL A 63 4.49 14.09 5.25
CA VAL A 63 3.78 15.36 5.05
C VAL A 63 4.24 16.04 3.76
N GLY A 64 3.29 16.47 2.94
CA GLY A 64 3.54 17.15 1.67
C GLY A 64 3.85 16.23 0.49
N LEU A 65 4.04 14.93 0.69
CA LEU A 65 4.37 13.98 -0.38
C LEU A 65 3.10 13.49 -1.09
N ALA A 66 3.01 13.72 -2.40
CA ALA A 66 1.93 13.16 -3.20
C ALA A 66 2.00 11.62 -3.27
N ALA A 67 0.84 10.97 -3.21
CA ALA A 67 0.75 9.51 -3.11
C ALA A 67 -0.53 8.95 -3.73
N LYS A 68 -0.60 7.63 -3.91
CA LYS A 68 -1.89 6.95 -4.00
C LYS A 68 -2.65 7.16 -2.70
N PRO A 69 -3.98 7.42 -2.71
CA PRO A 69 -4.75 7.69 -1.50
C PRO A 69 -5.06 6.39 -0.72
N VAL A 70 -4.01 5.67 -0.35
CA VAL A 70 -4.08 4.42 0.43
C VAL A 70 -3.23 4.59 1.68
N ILE A 71 -3.81 4.26 2.83
CA ILE A 71 -3.12 4.31 4.11
C ILE A 71 -2.34 3.02 4.31
N ASP A 72 -1.01 3.11 4.28
CA ASP A 72 -0.13 1.98 4.53
C ASP A 72 0.19 1.88 6.03
N ILE A 73 -0.13 0.75 6.64
CA ILE A 73 -0.01 0.48 8.07
C ILE A 73 0.94 -0.69 8.30
N GLN A 74 1.97 -0.48 9.11
CA GLN A 74 2.84 -1.54 9.58
C GLN A 74 2.43 -1.95 10.98
N VAL A 75 2.21 -3.25 11.18
CA VAL A 75 1.92 -3.83 12.49
C VAL A 75 3.08 -4.73 12.88
N SER A 76 3.77 -4.38 13.95
CA SER A 76 4.88 -5.16 14.50
C SER A 76 4.36 -6.13 15.54
N VAL A 77 4.71 -7.38 15.38
CA VAL A 77 4.29 -8.51 16.24
C VAL A 77 5.50 -9.27 16.77
N ALA A 78 5.34 -10.03 17.84
CA ALA A 78 6.45 -10.83 18.38
C ALA A 78 6.83 -12.00 17.47
N THR A 79 5.84 -12.58 16.76
CA THR A 79 6.03 -13.67 15.82
C THR A 79 4.90 -13.67 14.79
N LEU A 80 5.20 -14.08 13.58
CA LEU A 80 4.20 -14.24 12.51
C LEU A 80 3.43 -15.58 12.63
N HIS A 81 3.84 -16.48 13.50
CA HIS A 81 3.21 -17.79 13.68
C HIS A 81 2.45 -17.91 14.99
N PRO A 82 1.30 -18.64 15.00
CA PRO A 82 0.59 -19.18 13.85
C PRO A 82 -0.08 -18.07 13.03
N PHE A 83 0.10 -18.11 11.71
CA PHE A 83 -0.31 -17.00 10.82
C PHE A 83 -1.84 -16.85 10.70
N ASP A 84 -2.58 -17.97 10.69
CA ASP A 84 -4.03 -17.98 10.51
C ASP A 84 -4.79 -17.11 11.52
N ARG A 85 -4.24 -16.92 12.72
CA ARG A 85 -4.86 -16.04 13.73
C ARG A 85 -4.91 -14.58 13.29
N TYR A 86 -3.88 -14.10 12.61
CA TYR A 86 -3.84 -12.73 12.11
C TYR A 86 -4.84 -12.55 10.96
N ILE A 87 -4.94 -13.55 10.07
CA ILE A 87 -5.95 -13.57 9.01
C ILE A 87 -7.34 -13.44 9.63
N ALA A 88 -7.67 -14.28 10.62
CA ALA A 88 -8.99 -14.28 11.26
C ALA A 88 -9.30 -12.95 11.94
N LEU A 89 -8.36 -12.38 12.69
CA LEU A 89 -8.56 -11.12 13.43
C LEU A 89 -8.68 -9.91 12.50
N LEU A 90 -7.85 -9.82 11.46
CA LEU A 90 -7.92 -8.72 10.50
C LEU A 90 -9.13 -8.82 9.57
N ALA A 91 -9.61 -10.04 9.29
CA ALA A 91 -10.82 -10.24 8.49
C ALA A 91 -12.07 -9.61 9.13
N VAL A 92 -12.15 -9.53 10.48
CA VAL A 92 -13.25 -8.85 11.19
C VAL A 92 -13.33 -7.35 10.83
N LEU A 93 -12.18 -6.75 10.49
CA LEU A 93 -12.08 -5.36 10.05
C LEU A 93 -12.24 -5.18 8.52
N GLY A 94 -12.52 -6.27 7.79
CA GLY A 94 -12.68 -6.28 6.35
C GLY A 94 -11.37 -6.40 5.55
N TYR A 95 -10.27 -6.73 6.20
CA TYR A 95 -9.01 -7.01 5.51
C TYR A 95 -9.02 -8.39 4.85
N VAL A 96 -8.40 -8.45 3.69
CA VAL A 96 -8.18 -9.69 2.94
C VAL A 96 -6.68 -9.91 2.84
N HIS A 97 -6.23 -11.10 3.23
CA HIS A 97 -4.85 -11.53 3.02
C HIS A 97 -4.62 -11.81 1.52
N VAL A 98 -3.48 -11.37 1.02
CA VAL A 98 -3.02 -11.68 -0.35
C VAL A 98 -1.79 -12.58 -0.24
N PRO A 99 -1.93 -13.88 -0.52
CA PRO A 99 -0.79 -14.80 -0.48
C PRO A 99 0.35 -14.33 -1.40
N HIS A 100 1.54 -14.22 -0.84
CA HIS A 100 2.73 -13.74 -1.54
C HIS A 100 3.97 -14.50 -1.09
N GLN A 101 5.02 -14.53 -1.93
CA GLN A 101 6.30 -15.17 -1.60
C GLN A 101 6.95 -14.65 -0.32
N ASP A 102 6.66 -13.40 0.06
CA ASP A 102 7.23 -12.73 1.24
C ASP A 102 6.40 -12.93 2.52
N ASP A 103 5.34 -13.76 2.49
CA ASP A 103 4.48 -14.02 3.65
C ASP A 103 5.26 -14.56 4.87
N ALA A 104 6.39 -15.21 4.65
CA ALA A 104 7.25 -15.68 5.73
C ALA A 104 7.87 -14.55 6.57
N VAL A 105 7.96 -13.33 6.02
CA VAL A 105 8.66 -12.19 6.63
C VAL A 105 7.84 -10.89 6.66
N CYS A 106 6.86 -10.74 5.76
CA CYS A 106 6.05 -9.52 5.62
C CYS A 106 4.68 -9.82 4.99
N PRO A 107 3.79 -10.56 5.67
CA PRO A 107 2.44 -10.80 5.16
C PRO A 107 1.69 -9.51 4.86
N TYR A 108 0.97 -9.51 3.74
CA TYR A 108 0.27 -8.35 3.22
C TYR A 108 -1.24 -8.52 3.21
N PHE A 109 -1.94 -7.48 3.63
CA PHE A 109 -3.39 -7.41 3.65
C PHE A 109 -3.87 -6.09 3.05
N HIS A 110 -5.05 -6.10 2.46
CA HIS A 110 -5.71 -4.89 1.99
C HIS A 110 -7.20 -4.85 2.34
N LYS A 111 -7.78 -3.67 2.34
CA LYS A 111 -9.23 -3.45 2.33
C LYS A 111 -9.60 -2.23 1.49
N PRO A 112 -10.82 -2.22 0.88
CA PRO A 112 -11.76 -3.35 0.78
C PRO A 112 -11.19 -4.49 -0.10
N LYS A 113 -11.96 -5.57 -0.23
CA LYS A 113 -11.59 -6.73 -1.07
C LYS A 113 -11.34 -6.37 -2.53
N THR A 114 -12.11 -5.42 -3.03
CA THR A 114 -12.02 -4.95 -4.42
C THR A 114 -11.34 -3.58 -4.49
N TRP A 115 -10.66 -3.31 -5.60
CA TRP A 115 -10.13 -1.98 -5.88
C TRP A 115 -11.27 -0.94 -6.05
N PRO A 116 -11.08 0.32 -5.61
CA PRO A 116 -9.89 0.88 -4.99
C PRO A 116 -9.74 0.50 -3.51
N HIS A 117 -8.50 0.15 -3.12
CA HIS A 117 -8.18 -0.08 -1.72
C HIS A 117 -8.07 1.25 -0.98
N THR A 118 -8.43 1.24 0.32
CA THR A 118 -8.29 2.39 1.21
C THR A 118 -7.15 2.21 2.21
N HIS A 119 -6.87 0.95 2.59
CA HIS A 119 -5.85 0.63 3.58
C HIS A 119 -5.08 -0.62 3.18
N HIS A 120 -3.80 -0.61 3.47
CA HIS A 120 -2.91 -1.76 3.42
C HIS A 120 -2.33 -2.02 4.80
N VAL A 121 -2.21 -3.29 5.17
CA VAL A 121 -1.54 -3.71 6.41
C VAL A 121 -0.40 -4.66 6.06
N HIS A 122 0.76 -4.39 6.62
CA HIS A 122 1.95 -5.21 6.55
C HIS A 122 2.29 -5.70 7.96
N LEU A 123 2.32 -7.02 8.17
CA LEU A 123 2.78 -7.59 9.43
C LEU A 123 4.30 -7.81 9.36
N VAL A 124 5.01 -7.44 10.42
CA VAL A 124 6.45 -7.64 10.53
C VAL A 124 6.81 -8.12 11.93
N VAL A 125 7.94 -8.79 12.06
CA VAL A 125 8.49 -9.13 13.39
C VAL A 125 9.09 -7.88 14.00
N ALA A 126 8.73 -7.58 15.25
CA ALA A 126 9.24 -6.43 16.00
C ALA A 126 10.75 -6.49 16.17
N GLY A 127 11.44 -5.41 15.85
CA GLY A 127 12.91 -5.32 15.85
C GLY A 127 13.58 -5.99 14.66
N GLY A 128 12.81 -6.61 13.77
CA GLY A 128 13.35 -7.26 12.57
C GLY A 128 13.67 -6.27 11.43
N ASP A 129 14.44 -6.74 10.47
CA ASP A 129 14.92 -5.95 9.33
C ASP A 129 13.80 -5.24 8.56
N ASN A 130 12.68 -5.92 8.32
CA ASN A 130 11.56 -5.34 7.58
C ASN A 130 10.92 -4.16 8.33
N GLU A 131 10.78 -4.27 9.66
CA GLU A 131 10.31 -3.15 10.48
C GLU A 131 11.26 -1.97 10.38
N LEU A 132 12.53 -2.20 10.63
CA LEU A 132 13.54 -1.16 10.72
C LEU A 132 13.74 -0.45 9.37
N LYS A 133 13.87 -1.20 8.28
CA LYS A 133 14.07 -0.65 6.94
C LYS A 133 12.88 0.19 6.46
N THR A 134 11.66 -0.27 6.70
CA THR A 134 10.46 0.47 6.31
C THR A 134 10.34 1.79 7.06
N LEU A 135 10.59 1.77 8.38
CA LEU A 135 10.54 2.98 9.20
C LEU A 135 11.72 3.91 8.90
N ALA A 136 12.91 3.37 8.60
CA ALA A 136 14.07 4.17 8.20
C ALA A 136 13.81 4.95 6.91
N PHE A 137 13.27 4.29 5.89
CA PHE A 137 12.88 4.96 4.64
C PHE A 137 11.87 6.09 4.88
N ARG A 138 10.82 5.81 5.66
CA ARG A 138 9.81 6.81 6.01
C ARG A 138 10.43 8.04 6.69
N ASP A 139 11.19 7.81 7.76
CA ASP A 139 11.73 8.89 8.58
C ASP A 139 12.78 9.69 7.82
N PHE A 140 13.55 9.02 6.96
CA PHE A 140 14.50 9.69 6.06
C PHE A 140 13.79 10.64 5.10
N LEU A 141 12.70 10.21 4.46
CA LEU A 141 11.92 11.09 3.57
C LEU A 141 11.29 12.27 4.31
N ARG A 142 10.95 12.12 5.59
CA ARG A 142 10.43 13.22 6.41
C ARG A 142 11.47 14.29 6.68
N ASP A 143 12.71 13.88 6.89
CA ASP A 143 13.83 14.77 7.20
C ASP A 143 14.51 15.31 5.92
N HIS A 144 14.27 14.69 4.75
CA HIS A 144 14.90 15.01 3.46
C HIS A 144 13.85 15.32 2.37
N PRO A 145 13.28 16.55 2.38
CA PRO A 145 12.22 16.89 1.43
C PRO A 145 12.67 16.90 -0.04
N GLU A 146 13.97 17.08 -0.31
CA GLU A 146 14.54 16.93 -1.66
C GLU A 146 14.41 15.49 -2.16
N VAL A 147 14.77 14.49 -1.35
CA VAL A 147 14.65 13.07 -1.68
C VAL A 147 13.18 12.66 -1.81
N ALA A 148 12.31 13.21 -0.95
CA ALA A 148 10.87 13.00 -1.05
C ALA A 148 10.30 13.50 -2.40
N ARG A 149 10.77 14.65 -2.91
CA ARG A 149 10.39 15.18 -4.23
C ARG A 149 10.90 14.31 -5.38
N GLU A 150 12.13 13.79 -5.30
CA GLU A 150 12.65 12.84 -6.28
C GLU A 150 11.79 11.57 -6.33
N TYR A 151 11.43 11.04 -5.16
CA TYR A 151 10.53 9.89 -5.06
C TYR A 151 9.14 10.18 -5.61
N GLU A 152 8.61 11.39 -5.41
CA GLU A 152 7.35 11.80 -6.01
C GLU A 152 7.43 11.82 -7.54
N SER A 153 8.49 12.43 -8.09
CA SER A 153 8.72 12.50 -9.53
C SER A 153 8.79 11.09 -10.15
N LEU A 154 9.52 10.18 -9.51
CA LEU A 154 9.58 8.77 -9.91
C LEU A 154 8.18 8.14 -9.92
N LYS A 155 7.39 8.31 -8.85
CA LYS A 155 6.03 7.76 -8.74
C LYS A 155 5.11 8.27 -9.84
N ARG A 156 5.14 9.57 -10.14
CA ARG A 156 4.34 10.17 -11.21
C ARG A 156 4.74 9.65 -12.59
N HIS A 157 6.04 9.54 -12.84
CA HIS A 157 6.53 8.97 -14.09
C HIS A 157 6.10 7.51 -14.29
N LEU A 158 6.12 6.72 -13.22
CA LEU A 158 5.72 5.31 -13.27
C LEU A 158 4.21 5.14 -13.34
N SER A 159 3.44 5.96 -12.63
CA SER A 159 1.98 5.76 -12.47
C SER A 159 1.21 5.73 -13.78
N SER A 160 1.66 6.46 -14.80
CA SER A 160 1.06 6.46 -16.13
C SER A 160 1.26 5.17 -16.94
N ARG A 161 2.14 4.27 -16.47
CA ARG A 161 2.51 3.03 -17.16
C ARG A 161 1.79 1.80 -16.62
N TYR A 162 1.07 1.94 -15.48
CA TYR A 162 0.49 0.83 -14.76
C TYR A 162 -1.00 1.03 -14.49
N GLU A 163 -1.76 -0.05 -14.54
CA GLU A 163 -3.20 -0.05 -14.30
C GLU A 163 -3.54 -0.23 -12.81
N ALA A 164 -4.44 0.60 -12.30
CA ALA A 164 -4.82 0.59 -10.90
C ALA A 164 -5.58 -0.68 -10.47
N GLY A 165 -6.44 -1.20 -11.33
CA GLY A 165 -7.34 -2.32 -11.01
C GLY A 165 -6.71 -3.72 -11.13
N LEU A 166 -5.49 -3.84 -11.66
CA LEU A 166 -4.83 -5.12 -11.88
C LEU A 166 -3.74 -5.35 -10.83
N PHE A 167 -3.85 -6.43 -10.04
CA PHE A 167 -2.86 -6.78 -9.02
C PHE A 167 -1.44 -6.91 -9.58
N ALA A 168 -1.27 -7.62 -10.71
CA ALA A 168 0.03 -7.76 -11.36
C ALA A 168 0.64 -6.41 -11.78
N SER A 169 -0.19 -5.46 -12.23
CA SER A 169 0.25 -4.12 -12.60
C SER A 169 0.66 -3.30 -11.36
N GLN A 170 -0.08 -3.44 -10.25
CA GLN A 170 0.29 -2.80 -8.99
C GLN A 170 1.59 -3.36 -8.41
N GLN A 171 1.81 -4.68 -8.53
CA GLN A 171 3.06 -5.32 -8.15
C GLN A 171 4.22 -4.83 -8.99
N ALA A 172 4.10 -4.80 -10.33
CA ALA A 172 5.12 -4.28 -11.23
C ALA A 172 5.43 -2.79 -10.94
N TYR A 173 4.42 -1.98 -10.60
CA TYR A 173 4.63 -0.61 -10.15
C TYR A 173 5.42 -0.54 -8.83
N ALA A 174 5.16 -1.45 -7.89
CA ALA A 174 5.91 -1.50 -6.64
C ALA A 174 7.37 -1.91 -6.87
N GLU A 175 7.60 -2.92 -7.72
CA GLU A 175 8.93 -3.39 -8.11
C GLU A 175 9.73 -2.30 -8.84
N ALA A 176 9.11 -1.54 -9.74
CA ALA A 176 9.75 -0.46 -10.49
C ALA A 176 10.32 0.67 -9.61
N LYS A 177 9.84 0.79 -8.38
CA LYS A 177 10.38 1.73 -7.37
C LYS A 177 11.46 1.08 -6.49
N GLY A 178 11.65 -0.22 -6.59
CA GLY A 178 12.45 -1.02 -5.68
C GLY A 178 13.90 -0.54 -5.55
N SER A 179 14.56 -0.23 -6.67
CA SER A 179 15.94 0.25 -6.67
C SER A 179 16.11 1.60 -5.95
N PHE A 180 15.18 2.54 -6.17
CA PHE A 180 15.20 3.83 -5.47
C PHE A 180 14.98 3.62 -3.96
N ILE A 181 13.96 2.83 -3.60
CA ILE A 181 13.65 2.54 -2.20
C ILE A 181 14.85 1.87 -1.51
N ALA A 182 15.48 0.89 -2.16
CA ALA A 182 16.64 0.19 -1.61
C ALA A 182 17.82 1.14 -1.36
N ALA A 183 18.19 1.97 -2.34
CA ALA A 183 19.30 2.92 -2.22
C ALA A 183 19.07 3.95 -1.10
N VAL A 184 17.85 4.53 -1.05
CA VAL A 184 17.50 5.50 0.00
C VAL A 184 17.42 4.84 1.37
N THR A 185 16.92 3.60 1.46
CA THR A 185 16.88 2.85 2.72
C THR A 185 18.28 2.54 3.25
N GLU A 186 19.20 2.12 2.37
CA GLU A 186 20.60 1.87 2.73
C GLU A 186 21.25 3.14 3.27
N GLN A 187 21.06 4.26 2.58
CA GLN A 187 21.54 5.57 3.03
C GLN A 187 20.93 5.95 4.40
N ALA A 188 19.62 5.76 4.57
CA ALA A 188 18.92 6.05 5.82
C ALA A 188 19.50 5.24 6.99
N VAL A 189 19.65 3.93 6.81
CA VAL A 189 20.22 3.04 7.84
C VAL A 189 21.65 3.44 8.19
N ALA A 190 22.50 3.76 7.18
CA ALA A 190 23.86 4.23 7.39
C ALA A 190 23.92 5.54 8.18
N GLN A 191 22.87 6.38 8.14
CA GLN A 191 22.73 7.62 8.91
C GLN A 191 21.99 7.45 10.24
N GLY A 192 21.74 6.21 10.69
CA GLY A 192 21.13 5.90 11.99
C GLY A 192 19.61 6.02 12.04
N TYR A 193 18.92 5.92 10.89
CA TYR A 193 17.45 5.80 10.86
C TYR A 193 17.02 4.33 11.10
N PRO A 194 15.81 4.08 11.56
CA PRO A 194 14.74 5.06 11.89
C PRO A 194 15.10 5.90 13.11
N ARG A 195 14.53 7.10 13.17
CA ARG A 195 14.57 7.86 14.41
C ARG A 195 13.86 7.04 15.48
N THR A 196 14.53 6.82 16.61
CA THR A 196 13.87 6.19 17.75
C THR A 196 12.60 6.94 18.04
N ALA A 197 11.46 6.26 17.96
CA ALA A 197 10.20 6.88 18.31
C ALA A 197 10.34 7.37 19.77
N THR A 198 10.47 8.68 19.93
CA THR A 198 10.06 9.29 21.18
C THR A 198 8.61 8.92 21.32
N THR A 199 8.35 7.99 22.24
CA THR A 199 7.00 7.55 22.61
C THR A 199 6.14 8.77 22.85
N PRO A 200 4.93 8.85 22.29
CA PRO A 200 3.98 9.92 22.56
C PRO A 200 3.52 9.84 23.98
#